data_565104cbcc2fbaa207374c272916af7a
#
_entry.id   565104cbcc2fbaa207374c272916af7a
#
_cell.length_a   1.000
_cell.length_b   1.000
_cell.length_c   1.000
_cell.angle_alpha   90.00
_cell.angle_beta   90.00
_cell.angle_gamma   90.00
#
_symmetry.space_group_name_H-M   'P 1'
#
loop_
_entity.id
_entity.type
_entity.pdbx_description
1 polymer ?
#
loop_
_entity_poly.entity_id
_entity_poly.type
_entity_poly.pdbx_seq_one_letter_code
_entity_poly.pdbx_strand_id
1 'polypeptide(L)'
;MNEEKKQQVIALGRLGWSLRKIQKTTGVRRETAADYLRAAGVGLRPPSAWGRSSPAKPANEVTPDPQPAKPANGAEVTPDSGAAVVSPPAVTTNASAGHSACETHRETIELELSKGRNAKGIWQDLVDGCGFAGGYQSVKRFIRQLRGKSSPEACAVIETAPGEEAQVDYGSGPLVRDSGSGKYRRTRLFVLTLGYSRKAVRLLVFGSSSRIWAQLHENAFRRLGGVTRLVVLDNLREGVLKADIYDPTLNPLYRDVLAHYGATALTCRVNHPDRKGKVESGVGHAKKTPLQGKRFENLEEAQAYLDHWEERWADTRIHGTTKRQVAAMFAEEKPALLPLPIEPFHYYQHGKRKVNLDGCVEVDAAYYSAPPGWIGQEIPVQWDDRYIRLLHPQTGQLLREHLPQVRGKHRIKDEDRPKQTPPGTQYLLIRAGRAGQQIGAVCRRMYEEQGQEAVRRIQGLLALAKKHGPAAVDEACVIALEVGAANDYRFVCRYLERGPQLPLSLRQVDPLIRELTEYRDFIQSKIQENPL
;
A
#
# COMPACT_ATOMS: atom_id res chain seq x y z
N MET A 1 13.78 -14.52 -17.31
CA MET A 1 14.13 -13.52 -16.27
C MET A 1 12.98 -12.53 -16.17
N ASN A 2 12.61 -12.09 -14.97
CA ASN A 2 11.43 -11.24 -14.74
C ASN A 2 11.71 -9.81 -15.29
N GLU A 3 10.71 -9.19 -15.93
CA GLU A 3 10.79 -7.82 -16.48
C GLU A 3 11.15 -6.79 -15.40
N GLU A 4 10.70 -7.01 -14.17
CA GLU A 4 11.04 -6.17 -13.01
C GLU A 4 12.55 -6.05 -12.77
N LYS A 5 13.28 -7.16 -12.90
CA LYS A 5 14.74 -7.16 -12.77
C LYS A 5 15.43 -6.41 -13.88
N LYS A 6 14.92 -6.52 -15.09
CA LYS A 6 15.42 -5.76 -16.23
C LYS A 6 15.26 -4.27 -15.98
N GLN A 7 14.08 -3.85 -15.48
CA GLN A 7 13.81 -2.45 -15.11
C GLN A 7 14.72 -1.97 -13.97
N GLN A 8 14.95 -2.80 -12.95
CA GLN A 8 15.91 -2.49 -11.88
C GLN A 8 17.32 -2.27 -12.41
N VAL A 9 17.81 -3.16 -13.28
CA VAL A 9 19.14 -3.04 -13.89
C VAL A 9 19.25 -1.74 -14.69
N ILE A 10 18.22 -1.43 -15.49
CA ILE A 10 18.19 -0.21 -16.31
C ILE A 10 18.18 1.04 -15.42
N ALA A 11 17.35 1.08 -14.38
CA ALA A 11 17.28 2.20 -13.44
C ALA A 11 18.62 2.43 -12.74
N LEU A 12 19.26 1.35 -12.25
CA LEU A 12 20.57 1.43 -11.60
C LEU A 12 21.67 1.85 -12.56
N GLY A 13 21.59 1.40 -13.83
CA GLY A 13 22.51 1.83 -14.88
C GLY A 13 22.38 3.32 -15.21
N ARG A 14 21.17 3.85 -15.33
CA ARG A 14 20.89 5.29 -15.51
C ARG A 14 21.42 6.15 -14.37
N LEU A 15 21.47 5.59 -13.16
CA LEU A 15 22.10 6.21 -11.97
C LEU A 15 23.65 6.14 -12.01
N GLY A 16 24.26 5.60 -13.07
CA GLY A 16 25.71 5.50 -13.20
C GLY A 16 26.36 4.44 -12.32
N TRP A 17 25.60 3.45 -11.82
CA TRP A 17 26.16 2.38 -11.02
C TRP A 17 27.05 1.46 -11.87
N SER A 18 28.19 1.04 -11.29
CA SER A 18 29.05 0.06 -11.96
C SER A 18 28.36 -1.30 -12.07
N LEU A 19 28.66 -2.06 -13.12
CA LEU A 19 28.14 -3.42 -13.34
C LEU A 19 28.40 -4.34 -12.13
N ARG A 20 29.52 -4.14 -11.42
CA ARG A 20 29.83 -4.89 -10.18
C ARG A 20 28.87 -4.52 -9.05
N LYS A 21 28.50 -3.24 -8.90
CA LYS A 21 27.53 -2.78 -7.90
C LYS A 21 26.11 -3.26 -8.24
N ILE A 22 25.74 -3.23 -9.53
CA ILE A 22 24.47 -3.74 -10.04
C ILE A 22 24.36 -5.24 -9.79
N GLN A 23 25.37 -6.04 -10.16
CA GLN A 23 25.40 -7.48 -9.89
C GLN A 23 25.25 -7.78 -8.39
N LYS A 24 26.01 -7.10 -7.54
CA LYS A 24 25.94 -7.31 -6.08
C LYS A 24 24.54 -7.01 -5.52
N THR A 25 23.82 -6.07 -6.12
CA THR A 25 22.51 -5.60 -5.63
C THR A 25 21.36 -6.40 -6.20
N THR A 26 21.38 -6.67 -7.52
CA THR A 26 20.25 -7.34 -8.23
C THR A 26 20.45 -8.84 -8.39
N GLY A 27 21.67 -9.37 -8.19
CA GLY A 27 22.02 -10.76 -8.47
C GLY A 27 22.16 -11.07 -9.97
N VAL A 28 21.91 -10.12 -10.88
CA VAL A 28 22.03 -10.31 -12.32
C VAL A 28 23.51 -10.32 -12.71
N ARG A 29 23.93 -11.30 -13.51
CA ARG A 29 25.32 -11.39 -14.00
C ARG A 29 25.71 -10.14 -14.76
N ARG A 30 26.99 -9.76 -14.71
CA ARG A 30 27.50 -8.52 -15.33
C ARG A 30 27.26 -8.47 -16.82
N GLU A 31 27.42 -9.58 -17.49
CA GLU A 31 27.22 -9.71 -18.95
C GLU A 31 25.76 -9.41 -19.29
N THR A 32 24.81 -10.06 -18.62
CA THR A 32 23.37 -9.87 -18.81
C THR A 32 22.93 -8.45 -18.43
N ALA A 33 23.50 -7.89 -17.37
CA ALA A 33 23.24 -6.49 -16.98
C ALA A 33 23.76 -5.51 -18.04
N ALA A 34 24.94 -5.77 -18.61
CA ALA A 34 25.51 -4.98 -19.69
C ALA A 34 24.63 -5.01 -20.95
N ASP A 35 24.09 -6.19 -21.30
CA ASP A 35 23.19 -6.34 -22.46
C ASP A 35 21.90 -5.54 -22.27
N TYR A 36 21.30 -5.58 -21.09
CA TYR A 36 20.10 -4.79 -20.78
C TYR A 36 20.38 -3.27 -20.84
N LEU A 37 21.53 -2.83 -20.36
CA LEU A 37 21.91 -1.42 -20.41
C LEU A 37 22.17 -0.96 -21.84
N ARG A 38 22.83 -1.78 -22.67
CA ARG A 38 23.03 -1.49 -24.10
C ARG A 38 21.70 -1.44 -24.85
N ALA A 39 20.81 -2.41 -24.61
CA ALA A 39 19.47 -2.44 -25.22
C ALA A 39 18.61 -1.24 -24.82
N ALA A 40 18.84 -0.68 -23.64
CA ALA A 40 18.15 0.51 -23.14
C ALA A 40 18.85 1.84 -23.47
N GLY A 41 19.92 1.82 -24.29
CA GLY A 41 20.69 3.01 -24.67
C GLY A 41 21.47 3.65 -23.51
N VAL A 42 21.73 2.91 -22.42
CA VAL A 42 22.47 3.40 -21.25
C VAL A 42 23.95 3.12 -21.43
N GLY A 43 24.78 4.17 -21.46
CA GLY A 43 26.24 4.06 -21.57
C GLY A 43 26.85 3.26 -20.40
N LEU A 44 27.68 2.28 -20.73
CA LEU A 44 28.44 1.52 -19.74
C LEU A 44 29.61 2.33 -19.21
N ARG A 45 29.74 2.44 -17.90
CA ARG A 45 30.93 3.06 -17.29
C ARG A 45 32.13 2.17 -17.61
N PRO A 46 33.21 2.72 -18.23
CA PRO A 46 34.41 1.94 -18.52
C PRO A 46 35.02 1.40 -17.23
N PRO A 47 35.65 0.22 -17.26
CA PRO A 47 36.34 -0.30 -16.11
C PRO A 47 37.41 0.71 -15.68
N SER A 48 37.35 1.15 -14.42
CA SER A 48 38.35 2.03 -13.84
C SER A 48 39.71 1.31 -13.91
N ALA A 49 40.61 1.80 -14.74
CA ALA A 49 42.00 1.39 -14.70
C ALA A 49 42.55 1.76 -13.31
N TRP A 50 43.04 0.79 -12.57
CA TRP A 50 43.84 1.05 -11.38
C TRP A 50 45.07 1.83 -11.83
N GLY A 51 45.19 3.09 -11.38
CA GLY A 51 46.41 3.86 -11.53
C GLY A 51 46.40 5.01 -12.53
N ARG A 52 45.29 5.74 -12.70
CA ARG A 52 45.36 7.07 -13.34
C ARG A 52 44.64 8.11 -12.49
N SER A 53 45.42 9.14 -12.15
CA SER A 53 45.07 10.39 -11.50
C SER A 53 43.81 11.03 -12.12
N SER A 54 43.03 11.67 -11.27
CA SER A 54 41.92 12.54 -11.65
C SER A 54 42.34 13.53 -12.75
N PRO A 55 41.46 13.84 -13.74
CA PRO A 55 41.74 14.92 -14.67
C PRO A 55 41.84 16.23 -13.89
N ALA A 56 42.88 17.00 -14.20
CA ALA A 56 43.20 18.30 -13.65
C ALA A 56 41.99 19.25 -13.78
N LYS A 57 41.71 19.99 -12.74
CA LYS A 57 40.88 21.20 -12.82
C LYS A 57 41.51 22.19 -13.78
N PRO A 58 40.72 22.93 -14.57
CA PRO A 58 41.28 23.99 -15.40
C PRO A 58 41.94 25.04 -14.52
N ALA A 59 43.11 25.47 -14.96
CA ALA A 59 43.89 26.49 -14.32
C ALA A 59 43.18 27.84 -14.38
N ASN A 60 43.06 28.51 -13.27
CA ASN A 60 42.93 29.96 -13.19
C ASN A 60 44.01 30.49 -12.28
N GLU A 61 44.79 31.29 -12.93
CA GLU A 61 45.72 32.34 -12.58
C GLU A 61 46.25 32.49 -11.15
N VAL A 62 47.51 32.59 -11.18
CA VAL A 62 48.57 32.85 -10.22
C VAL A 62 48.45 34.21 -9.56
N THR A 63 48.62 34.28 -8.26
CA THR A 63 49.50 35.27 -7.63
C THR A 63 50.09 34.67 -6.35
N PRO A 64 51.36 35.00 -6.04
CA PRO A 64 52.16 34.18 -5.14
C PRO A 64 52.32 34.77 -3.74
N ASP A 65 52.70 33.83 -2.84
CA ASP A 65 53.59 33.98 -1.68
C ASP A 65 53.02 34.32 -0.30
N PRO A 66 53.74 33.97 0.74
CA PRO A 66 54.50 32.74 1.03
C PRO A 66 54.09 32.05 2.36
N GLN A 67 54.46 30.81 2.45
CA GLN A 67 54.43 30.07 3.71
C GLN A 67 55.58 30.54 4.65
N PRO A 68 55.43 30.31 5.96
CA PRO A 68 56.51 29.61 6.65
C PRO A 68 56.05 28.34 7.39
N ALA A 69 57.07 27.51 7.53
CA ALA A 69 57.09 26.15 7.99
C ALA A 69 56.71 25.95 9.47
N LYS A 70 56.27 24.71 9.78
CA LYS A 70 56.22 24.15 11.14
C LYS A 70 57.66 24.02 11.70
N PRO A 71 57.82 24.14 12.98
CA PRO A 71 58.83 23.36 13.68
C PRO A 71 58.26 22.39 14.72
N ALA A 72 59.05 21.34 14.92
CA ALA A 72 58.84 20.23 15.80
C ALA A 72 59.14 20.53 17.28
N ASN A 73 58.69 19.58 18.09
CA ASN A 73 58.88 19.47 19.56
C ASN A 73 60.25 19.75 20.12
N GLY A 74 60.30 20.29 21.35
CA GLY A 74 61.45 20.21 22.23
C GLY A 74 61.35 21.10 23.48
N ALA A 75 61.07 20.49 24.58
CA ALA A 75 61.48 20.67 25.98
C ALA A 75 61.94 22.03 26.59
N GLU A 76 61.33 22.33 27.72
CA GLU A 76 61.87 22.90 28.98
C GLU A 76 62.77 24.14 29.00
N VAL A 77 62.39 25.11 29.83
CA VAL A 77 63.05 25.64 31.03
C VAL A 77 62.54 27.07 31.31
N THR A 78 62.05 27.32 32.50
CA THR A 78 61.85 28.61 33.17
C THR A 78 63.23 29.23 33.54
N PRO A 79 63.46 30.51 34.02
CA PRO A 79 62.51 31.40 34.68
C PRO A 79 62.67 32.92 34.40
N ASP A 80 61.71 33.69 34.97
CA ASP A 80 61.82 34.93 35.71
C ASP A 80 61.81 36.30 35.01
N SER A 81 61.12 37.17 35.76
CA SER A 81 61.12 38.65 35.79
C SER A 81 60.12 39.46 34.95
N GLY A 82 59.07 39.84 35.62
CA GLY A 82 58.74 41.20 35.99
C GLY A 82 58.21 42.18 34.92
N ALA A 83 56.90 42.45 34.93
CA ALA A 83 56.38 43.81 34.96
C ALA A 83 54.86 43.82 35.08
N ALA A 84 54.37 44.61 36.00
CA ALA A 84 52.98 44.83 36.32
C ALA A 84 52.19 45.51 35.18
N VAL A 85 51.01 44.99 34.84
CA VAL A 85 49.94 45.77 34.23
C VAL A 85 48.62 45.44 34.93
N VAL A 86 47.93 46.49 35.34
CA VAL A 86 46.74 46.59 36.15
C VAL A 86 45.59 45.79 35.60
N SER A 87 45.02 44.88 36.39
CA SER A 87 43.74 44.22 36.17
C SER A 87 42.59 45.07 36.67
N PRO A 88 41.45 45.17 35.93
CA PRO A 88 40.22 45.66 36.51
C PRO A 88 39.59 44.60 37.44
N PRO A 89 38.73 45.03 38.40
CA PRO A 89 38.38 44.19 39.54
C PRO A 89 37.50 43.01 39.14
N ALA A 90 37.83 41.84 39.65
CA ALA A 90 37.04 40.65 39.63
C ALA A 90 35.70 40.89 40.34
N VAL A 91 34.63 40.85 39.60
CA VAL A 91 33.30 40.65 40.17
C VAL A 91 33.27 39.20 40.68
N THR A 92 33.38 39.06 41.96
CA THR A 92 33.06 37.82 42.68
C THR A 92 31.59 37.57 42.57
N THR A 93 31.16 36.85 41.55
CA THR A 93 29.84 36.22 41.59
C THR A 93 29.96 35.00 42.48
N ASN A 94 29.44 35.11 43.67
CA ASN A 94 29.11 34.01 44.55
C ASN A 94 28.41 32.94 43.72
N ALA A 95 29.02 31.76 43.57
CA ALA A 95 28.39 30.56 43.10
C ALA A 95 27.36 30.11 44.15
N SER A 96 26.21 30.77 44.17
CA SER A 96 25.01 30.17 44.70
C SER A 96 24.75 28.94 43.83
N ALA A 97 24.56 27.79 44.46
CA ALA A 97 24.11 26.55 43.78
C ALA A 97 22.83 26.84 43.01
N GLY A 98 22.99 27.32 41.76
CA GLY A 98 21.88 27.71 40.91
C GLY A 98 21.08 26.49 40.57
N HIS A 99 19.90 26.40 41.09
CA HIS A 99 18.90 25.41 40.70
C HIS A 99 18.76 25.46 39.16
N SER A 100 18.92 24.32 38.51
CA SER A 100 18.78 24.23 37.07
C SER A 100 17.39 24.76 36.68
N ALA A 101 17.28 25.59 35.65
CA ALA A 101 15.96 26.00 35.13
C ALA A 101 15.01 24.81 34.82
N CYS A 102 15.57 23.61 34.71
CA CYS A 102 14.83 22.36 34.57
C CYS A 102 14.23 21.86 35.89
N GLU A 103 14.69 22.34 37.03
CA GLU A 103 14.20 21.89 38.33
C GLU A 103 12.74 22.25 38.58
N THR A 104 12.30 23.42 38.10
CA THR A 104 10.90 23.87 38.14
C THR A 104 9.97 22.94 37.33
N HIS A 105 10.51 22.21 36.36
CA HIS A 105 9.79 21.27 35.51
C HIS A 105 10.17 19.81 35.78
N ARG A 106 10.76 19.50 36.93
CA ARG A 106 11.28 18.19 37.29
C ARG A 106 10.21 17.09 37.17
N GLU A 107 9.05 17.30 37.79
CA GLU A 107 7.94 16.33 37.77
C GLU A 107 7.46 16.05 36.36
N THR A 108 7.32 17.08 35.54
CA THR A 108 6.94 16.94 34.12
C THR A 108 8.01 16.17 33.36
N ILE A 109 9.30 16.46 33.59
CA ILE A 109 10.40 15.75 32.92
C ILE A 109 10.45 14.29 33.37
N GLU A 110 10.28 13.96 34.64
CA GLU A 110 10.25 12.58 35.13
C GLU A 110 9.03 11.81 34.64
N LEU A 111 7.86 12.43 34.60
CA LEU A 111 6.65 11.85 34.03
C LEU A 111 6.83 11.51 32.55
N GLU A 112 7.37 12.45 31.77
CA GLU A 112 7.61 12.21 30.33
C GLU A 112 8.72 11.16 30.10
N LEU A 113 9.71 11.11 30.98
CA LEU A 113 10.73 10.05 30.99
C LEU A 113 10.14 8.67 31.30
N SER A 114 9.20 8.57 32.23
CA SER A 114 8.51 7.31 32.56
C SER A 114 7.67 6.79 31.38
N LYS A 115 7.14 7.70 30.54
CA LYS A 115 6.47 7.38 29.27
C LYS A 115 7.46 6.98 28.16
N GLY A 116 8.78 6.96 28.44
CA GLY A 116 9.81 6.59 27.49
C GLY A 116 10.19 7.66 26.48
N ARG A 117 9.82 8.93 26.71
CA ARG A 117 10.20 10.06 25.84
C ARG A 117 11.69 10.36 25.94
N ASN A 118 12.27 10.86 24.85
CA ASN A 118 13.67 11.27 24.84
C ASN A 118 13.84 12.75 25.23
N ALA A 119 15.06 13.16 25.58
CA ALA A 119 15.38 14.51 26.00
C ALA A 119 14.97 15.60 25.01
N LYS A 120 14.96 15.30 23.70
CA LYS A 120 14.59 16.27 22.66
C LYS A 120 13.08 16.49 22.63
N GLY A 121 12.30 15.41 22.72
CA GLY A 121 10.83 15.51 22.76
C GLY A 121 10.35 16.23 24.03
N ILE A 122 10.97 15.92 25.17
CA ILE A 122 10.65 16.61 26.42
C ILE A 122 10.95 18.10 26.33
N TRP A 123 12.11 18.48 25.77
CA TRP A 123 12.44 19.89 25.57
C TRP A 123 11.45 20.60 24.64
N GLN A 124 11.02 19.98 23.55
CA GLN A 124 10.04 20.52 22.62
C GLN A 124 8.68 20.77 23.29
N ASP A 125 8.20 19.80 24.07
CA ASP A 125 6.96 19.95 24.82
C ASP A 125 7.03 21.04 25.90
N LEU A 126 8.19 21.18 26.57
CA LEU A 126 8.40 22.25 27.53
C LEU A 126 8.40 23.64 26.88
N VAL A 127 8.98 23.77 25.68
CA VAL A 127 8.96 25.02 24.90
C VAL A 127 7.55 25.34 24.41
N ASP A 128 6.86 24.35 23.82
CA ASP A 128 5.56 24.57 23.17
C ASP A 128 4.40 24.66 24.20
N GLY A 129 4.46 23.89 25.29
CA GLY A 129 3.37 23.81 26.28
C GLY A 129 3.57 24.60 27.56
N CYS A 130 4.84 24.81 27.99
CA CYS A 130 5.15 25.44 29.28
C CYS A 130 5.95 26.76 29.13
N GLY A 131 6.23 27.22 27.91
CA GLY A 131 6.99 28.44 27.67
C GLY A 131 8.46 28.38 28.18
N PHE A 132 9.06 27.18 28.22
CA PHE A 132 10.41 27.00 28.73
C PHE A 132 11.45 27.74 27.89
N ALA A 133 12.11 28.72 28.47
CA ALA A 133 13.11 29.55 27.81
C ALA A 133 14.52 28.89 27.73
N GLY A 134 14.73 27.76 28.42
CA GLY A 134 16.02 27.09 28.48
C GLY A 134 16.34 26.29 27.21
N GLY A 135 17.64 26.25 26.89
CA GLY A 135 18.09 25.48 25.71
C GLY A 135 18.02 23.96 25.91
N TYR A 136 17.93 23.23 24.77
CA TYR A 136 17.96 21.76 24.74
C TYR A 136 19.10 21.13 25.57
N GLN A 137 20.30 21.76 25.58
CA GLN A 137 21.44 21.24 26.32
C GLN A 137 21.18 21.23 27.83
N SER A 138 20.40 22.13 28.37
CA SER A 138 20.02 22.15 29.78
C SER A 138 19.17 20.92 30.13
N VAL A 139 18.12 20.66 29.35
CA VAL A 139 17.26 19.48 29.53
C VAL A 139 18.05 18.19 29.32
N LYS A 140 18.91 18.12 28.30
CA LYS A 140 19.75 16.96 28.03
C LYS A 140 20.74 16.67 29.17
N ARG A 141 21.33 17.71 29.76
CA ARG A 141 22.27 17.58 30.90
C ARG A 141 21.53 17.11 32.14
N PHE A 142 20.36 17.70 32.41
CA PHE A 142 19.51 17.33 33.54
C PHE A 142 19.06 15.85 33.45
N ILE A 143 18.57 15.42 32.29
CA ILE A 143 18.17 14.03 32.04
C ILE A 143 19.37 13.06 32.15
N ARG A 144 20.58 13.49 31.75
CA ARG A 144 21.80 12.67 31.90
C ARG A 144 22.14 12.45 33.36
N GLN A 145 21.93 13.44 34.21
CA GLN A 145 22.12 13.29 35.67
C GLN A 145 21.13 12.27 36.25
N LEU A 146 19.87 12.24 35.73
CA LEU A 146 18.86 11.28 36.17
C LEU A 146 19.12 9.85 35.66
N ARG A 147 19.76 9.64 34.50
CA ARG A 147 19.89 8.33 33.85
C ARG A 147 21.27 7.62 33.90
N GLY A 148 22.37 8.32 34.22
CA GLY A 148 23.71 7.73 34.12
C GLY A 148 24.25 7.59 32.67
N LYS A 149 25.56 7.21 32.51
CA LYS A 149 26.28 7.21 31.20
C LYS A 149 26.16 5.90 30.43
N SER A 150 25.96 5.96 29.09
CA SER A 150 26.16 4.84 28.15
C SER A 150 27.02 5.25 26.94
N SER A 151 27.73 4.31 26.32
CA SER A 151 28.73 4.51 25.25
C SER A 151 28.10 4.41 23.84
N PRO A 152 28.57 5.16 22.81
CA PRO A 152 28.02 5.13 21.45
C PRO A 152 28.67 4.06 20.56
N GLU A 153 27.85 3.42 19.69
CA GLU A 153 28.28 2.47 18.65
C GLU A 153 28.65 3.16 17.35
N ALA A 154 29.58 2.57 16.58
CA ALA A 154 30.05 3.09 15.30
C ALA A 154 29.12 2.65 14.15
N CYS A 155 28.67 3.58 13.30
CA CYS A 155 27.79 3.31 12.15
C CYS A 155 28.44 3.76 10.84
N ALA A 156 28.34 2.91 9.79
CA ALA A 156 28.72 3.28 8.43
C ALA A 156 27.70 4.25 7.80
N VAL A 157 28.20 5.31 7.16
CA VAL A 157 27.36 6.31 6.48
C VAL A 157 27.28 5.96 4.98
N ILE A 158 26.06 5.71 4.49
CA ILE A 158 25.80 5.49 3.06
C ILE A 158 25.37 6.83 2.46
N GLU A 159 26.19 7.37 1.54
CA GLU A 159 25.85 8.56 0.79
C GLU A 159 25.02 8.20 -0.45
N THR A 160 24.03 9.02 -0.76
CA THR A 160 23.17 8.90 -1.95
C THR A 160 23.10 10.24 -2.65
N ALA A 161 23.00 10.24 -3.97
CA ALA A 161 22.84 11.45 -4.75
C ALA A 161 21.42 12.06 -4.56
N PRO A 162 21.24 13.37 -4.81
CA PRO A 162 19.92 14.01 -4.78
C PRO A 162 18.95 13.33 -5.74
N GLY A 163 17.72 13.05 -5.26
CA GLY A 163 16.66 12.40 -6.03
C GLY A 163 16.90 10.93 -6.39
N GLU A 164 17.97 10.32 -5.90
CA GLU A 164 18.31 8.93 -6.22
C GLU A 164 17.41 7.94 -5.49
N GLU A 165 17.29 8.06 -4.17
CA GLU A 165 16.72 7.02 -3.31
C GLU A 165 15.80 7.60 -2.23
N ALA A 166 14.65 6.97 -2.04
CA ALA A 166 13.86 7.09 -0.82
C ALA A 166 13.81 5.73 -0.13
N GLN A 167 13.78 5.74 1.20
CA GLN A 167 13.60 4.55 2.02
C GLN A 167 12.26 4.61 2.71
N VAL A 168 11.52 3.50 2.71
CA VAL A 168 10.18 3.42 3.29
C VAL A 168 10.07 2.32 4.33
N ASP A 169 9.34 2.61 5.42
CA ASP A 169 9.05 1.66 6.48
C ASP A 169 7.76 1.97 7.23
N TYR A 170 7.24 0.97 7.95
CA TYR A 170 6.20 1.12 8.95
C TYR A 170 6.76 1.11 10.38
N GLY A 171 6.25 2.04 11.18
CA GLY A 171 6.41 2.02 12.62
C GLY A 171 5.07 1.86 13.35
N SER A 172 5.13 1.67 14.66
CA SER A 172 3.95 1.81 15.52
C SER A 172 3.71 3.29 15.77
N GLY A 173 2.50 3.76 15.50
CA GLY A 173 2.05 5.11 15.80
C GLY A 173 1.45 5.24 17.21
N PRO A 174 0.86 6.40 17.55
CA PRO A 174 0.20 6.67 18.81
C PRO A 174 -1.13 5.93 18.94
N LEU A 175 -1.73 6.01 20.12
CA LEU A 175 -3.12 5.60 20.34
C LEU A 175 -4.04 6.73 19.86
N VAL A 176 -4.98 6.40 18.99
CA VAL A 176 -5.96 7.33 18.44
C VAL A 176 -7.35 6.72 18.61
N ARG A 177 -8.33 7.54 18.98
CA ARG A 177 -9.71 7.10 19.12
C ARG A 177 -10.32 6.85 17.74
N ASP A 178 -10.83 5.66 17.54
CA ASP A 178 -11.50 5.26 16.31
C ASP A 178 -12.95 5.74 16.36
N SER A 179 -13.34 6.59 15.42
CA SER A 179 -14.69 7.18 15.34
C SER A 179 -15.80 6.13 15.20
N GLY A 180 -15.52 4.99 14.54
CA GLY A 180 -16.49 3.92 14.34
C GLY A 180 -16.74 3.08 15.58
N SER A 181 -15.70 2.80 16.38
CA SER A 181 -15.80 1.95 17.57
C SER A 181 -15.77 2.71 18.89
N GLY A 182 -15.43 4.01 18.89
CA GLY A 182 -15.24 4.84 20.07
C GLY A 182 -14.05 4.43 20.96
N LYS A 183 -13.28 3.42 20.55
CA LYS A 183 -12.15 2.87 21.32
C LYS A 183 -10.82 3.40 20.83
N TYR A 184 -9.85 3.54 21.75
CA TYR A 184 -8.48 3.85 21.36
C TYR A 184 -7.83 2.66 20.69
N ARG A 185 -7.35 2.86 19.46
CA ARG A 185 -6.62 1.88 18.67
C ARG A 185 -5.22 2.40 18.36
N ARG A 186 -4.26 1.48 18.31
CA ARG A 186 -2.91 1.82 17.90
C ARG A 186 -2.86 2.01 16.39
N THR A 187 -2.35 3.17 15.97
CA THR A 187 -2.14 3.46 14.54
C THR A 187 -0.83 2.84 14.03
N ARG A 188 -0.70 2.73 12.72
CA ARG A 188 0.56 2.49 12.02
C ARG A 188 1.12 3.83 11.53
N LEU A 189 2.41 3.99 11.66
CA LEU A 189 3.16 5.16 11.18
C LEU A 189 3.92 4.77 9.92
N PHE A 190 3.48 5.24 8.78
CA PHE A 190 4.22 5.16 7.53
C PHE A 190 5.29 6.27 7.52
N VAL A 191 6.51 5.92 7.15
CA VAL A 191 7.62 6.87 7.03
C VAL A 191 8.33 6.65 5.72
N LEU A 192 8.38 7.68 4.87
CA LEU A 192 9.19 7.72 3.67
C LEU A 192 10.27 8.78 3.85
N THR A 193 11.54 8.40 3.77
CA THR A 193 12.69 9.27 4.02
C THR A 193 13.57 9.35 2.79
N LEU A 194 13.85 10.56 2.32
CA LEU A 194 14.78 10.80 1.22
C LEU A 194 16.22 10.46 1.62
N GLY A 195 16.94 9.85 0.71
CA GLY A 195 18.29 9.35 0.95
C GLY A 195 19.34 10.44 1.11
N TYR A 196 19.21 11.55 0.41
CA TYR A 196 20.15 12.67 0.45
C TYR A 196 19.81 13.65 1.59
N SER A 197 18.69 14.35 1.51
CA SER A 197 18.32 15.42 2.45
C SER A 197 17.89 14.94 3.83
N ARG A 198 17.50 13.66 3.95
CA ARG A 198 16.85 13.11 5.15
C ARG A 198 15.48 13.73 5.44
N LYS A 199 14.93 14.50 4.48
CA LYS A 199 13.51 14.91 4.54
C LYS A 199 12.66 13.67 4.58
N ALA A 200 11.69 13.65 5.48
CA ALA A 200 10.80 12.51 5.61
C ALA A 200 9.34 12.98 5.60
N VAL A 201 8.48 12.18 5.02
CA VAL A 201 7.03 12.30 5.12
C VAL A 201 6.52 11.20 6.04
N ARG A 202 5.65 11.55 6.97
CA ARG A 202 5.08 10.66 7.99
C ARG A 202 3.57 10.69 7.92
N LEU A 203 2.96 9.53 7.76
CA LEU A 203 1.51 9.41 7.64
C LEU A 203 0.98 8.37 8.62
N LEU A 204 -0.16 8.67 9.25
CA LEU A 204 -0.81 7.80 10.23
C LEU A 204 -2.02 7.09 9.60
N VAL A 205 -2.14 5.78 9.86
CA VAL A 205 -3.29 4.98 9.43
C VAL A 205 -3.66 3.95 10.49
N PHE A 206 -4.94 3.54 10.56
CA PHE A 206 -5.38 2.49 11.48
C PHE A 206 -5.05 1.08 11.01
N GLY A 207 -4.96 0.87 9.72
CA GLY A 207 -4.72 -0.44 9.13
C GLY A 207 -3.74 -0.38 7.97
N SER A 208 -3.41 -1.53 7.40
CA SER A 208 -2.60 -1.62 6.21
C SER A 208 -3.19 -2.64 5.25
N SER A 209 -3.14 -2.30 3.97
CA SER A 209 -3.44 -3.17 2.84
C SER A 209 -2.57 -2.75 1.67
N SER A 210 -2.51 -3.55 0.61
CA SER A 210 -1.76 -3.17 -0.59
C SER A 210 -2.24 -1.84 -1.19
N ARG A 211 -3.55 -1.59 -1.14
CA ARG A 211 -4.14 -0.32 -1.60
C ARG A 211 -3.72 0.85 -0.70
N ILE A 212 -3.84 0.72 0.63
CA ILE A 212 -3.42 1.76 1.58
C ILE A 212 -1.92 2.02 1.44
N TRP A 213 -1.10 0.98 1.31
CA TRP A 213 0.33 1.10 1.09
C TRP A 213 0.67 1.93 -0.15
N ALA A 214 0.01 1.64 -1.26
CA ALA A 214 0.17 2.38 -2.51
C ALA A 214 -0.30 3.84 -2.39
N GLN A 215 -1.46 4.09 -1.76
CA GLN A 215 -1.97 5.44 -1.49
C GLN A 215 -1.05 6.27 -0.60
N LEU A 216 -0.42 5.65 0.39
CA LEU A 216 0.54 6.33 1.26
C LEU A 216 1.79 6.79 0.50
N HIS A 217 2.26 6.01 -0.49
CA HIS A 217 3.35 6.43 -1.37
C HIS A 217 2.94 7.61 -2.26
N GLU A 218 1.77 7.53 -2.89
CA GLU A 218 1.25 8.66 -3.67
C GLU A 218 1.15 9.94 -2.84
N ASN A 219 0.55 9.86 -1.65
CA ASN A 219 0.44 11.00 -0.75
C ASN A 219 1.82 11.54 -0.33
N ALA A 220 2.79 10.65 -0.09
CA ALA A 220 4.15 11.07 0.23
C ALA A 220 4.83 11.77 -0.95
N PHE A 221 4.71 11.25 -2.18
CA PHE A 221 5.23 11.87 -3.39
C PHE A 221 4.62 13.25 -3.64
N ARG A 222 3.31 13.39 -3.44
CA ARG A 222 2.62 14.68 -3.56
C ARG A 222 3.07 15.69 -2.51
N ARG A 223 3.26 15.26 -1.26
CA ARG A 223 3.79 16.13 -0.19
C ARG A 223 5.24 16.56 -0.45
N LEU A 224 6.06 15.72 -1.06
CA LEU A 224 7.43 16.07 -1.48
C LEU A 224 7.46 16.95 -2.74
N GLY A 225 6.40 16.94 -3.54
CA GLY A 225 6.34 17.61 -4.83
C GLY A 225 7.17 16.94 -5.91
N GLY A 226 7.47 15.65 -5.77
CA GLY A 226 8.23 14.85 -6.73
C GLY A 226 8.54 13.45 -6.22
N VAL A 227 9.23 12.66 -7.05
CA VAL A 227 9.47 11.23 -6.81
C VAL A 227 10.96 10.90 -6.95
N THR A 228 11.47 10.02 -6.11
CA THR A 228 12.84 9.48 -6.28
C THR A 228 12.87 8.35 -7.31
N ARG A 229 14.00 8.14 -7.97
CA ARG A 229 14.18 7.06 -8.94
C ARG A 229 14.07 5.67 -8.32
N LEU A 230 14.53 5.53 -7.08
CA LEU A 230 14.48 4.27 -6.34
C LEU A 230 13.68 4.44 -5.04
N VAL A 231 12.84 3.45 -4.75
CA VAL A 231 12.18 3.31 -3.46
C VAL A 231 12.67 2.02 -2.81
N VAL A 232 13.41 2.15 -1.74
CA VAL A 232 13.95 1.03 -0.95
C VAL A 232 12.93 0.64 0.10
N LEU A 233 12.51 -0.61 0.07
CA LEU A 233 11.51 -1.16 1.00
C LEU A 233 11.95 -2.48 1.58
N ASP A 234 11.39 -2.82 2.75
CA ASP A 234 11.49 -4.15 3.33
C ASP A 234 10.52 -5.13 2.65
N ASN A 235 10.67 -6.42 2.96
CA ASN A 235 9.80 -7.49 2.46
C ASN A 235 8.42 -7.50 3.16
N LEU A 236 7.75 -6.35 3.21
CA LEU A 236 6.40 -6.21 3.71
C LEU A 236 5.41 -6.81 2.72
N ARG A 237 4.45 -7.61 3.19
CA ARG A 237 3.45 -8.27 2.33
C ARG A 237 2.61 -7.31 1.50
N GLU A 238 2.42 -6.09 1.96
CA GLU A 238 1.70 -5.04 1.25
C GLU A 238 2.41 -4.62 -0.06
N GLY A 239 3.75 -4.65 -0.07
CA GLY A 239 4.57 -4.30 -1.24
C GLY A 239 5.17 -5.49 -1.96
N VAL A 240 5.48 -6.59 -1.23
CA VAL A 240 6.19 -7.76 -1.74
C VAL A 240 5.39 -9.03 -1.46
N LEU A 241 4.90 -9.70 -2.52
CA LEU A 241 4.13 -10.94 -2.40
C LEU A 241 5.02 -12.14 -2.05
N LYS A 242 6.19 -12.20 -2.66
CA LYS A 242 7.18 -13.26 -2.42
C LYS A 242 8.53 -12.61 -2.21
N ALA A 243 9.03 -12.72 -1.00
CA ALA A 243 10.39 -12.33 -0.68
C ALA A 243 11.35 -13.36 -1.27
N ASP A 244 12.22 -12.94 -2.18
CA ASP A 244 13.28 -13.75 -2.75
C ASP A 244 14.55 -12.92 -2.78
N ILE A 245 15.70 -13.57 -2.53
CA ILE A 245 17.00 -12.89 -2.52
C ILE A 245 17.39 -12.44 -3.93
N TYR A 246 16.93 -13.17 -4.94
CA TYR A 246 17.30 -12.95 -6.34
C TYR A 246 16.17 -12.40 -7.19
N ASP A 247 14.89 -12.69 -6.85
CA ASP A 247 13.73 -12.33 -7.67
C ASP A 247 12.46 -12.08 -6.82
N PRO A 248 12.42 -10.99 -6.04
CA PRO A 248 11.24 -10.65 -5.26
C PRO A 248 10.06 -10.32 -6.18
N THR A 249 8.91 -10.92 -5.92
CA THR A 249 7.68 -10.61 -6.64
C THR A 249 6.96 -9.48 -5.92
N LEU A 250 6.87 -8.32 -6.57
CA LEU A 250 6.12 -7.17 -6.04
C LEU A 250 4.61 -7.41 -6.12
N ASN A 251 3.87 -6.76 -5.24
CA ASN A 251 2.44 -6.67 -5.39
C ASN A 251 2.10 -5.93 -6.70
N PRO A 252 1.25 -6.48 -7.60
CA PRO A 252 0.96 -5.86 -8.90
C PRO A 252 0.49 -4.42 -8.80
N LEU A 253 -0.43 -4.11 -7.88
CA LEU A 253 -0.92 -2.75 -7.67
C LEU A 253 0.21 -1.80 -7.28
N TYR A 254 1.06 -2.20 -6.34
CA TYR A 254 2.18 -1.38 -5.89
C TYR A 254 3.23 -1.18 -6.98
N ARG A 255 3.54 -2.23 -7.76
CA ARG A 255 4.42 -2.15 -8.92
C ARG A 255 3.91 -1.13 -9.94
N ASP A 256 2.62 -1.19 -10.25
CA ASP A 256 2.01 -0.33 -11.26
C ASP A 256 1.92 1.14 -10.77
N VAL A 257 1.69 1.37 -9.47
CA VAL A 257 1.80 2.70 -8.85
C VAL A 257 3.21 3.25 -9.00
N LEU A 258 4.24 2.49 -8.64
CA LEU A 258 5.62 2.96 -8.80
C LEU A 258 5.98 3.24 -10.25
N ALA A 259 5.55 2.38 -11.18
CA ALA A 259 5.76 2.58 -12.62
C ALA A 259 5.07 3.86 -13.13
N HIS A 260 3.84 4.14 -12.68
CA HIS A 260 3.10 5.36 -13.01
C HIS A 260 3.85 6.63 -12.56
N TYR A 261 4.48 6.58 -11.39
CA TYR A 261 5.28 7.68 -10.85
C TYR A 261 6.75 7.66 -11.32
N GLY A 262 7.14 6.74 -12.19
CA GLY A 262 8.50 6.63 -12.72
C GLY A 262 9.54 6.11 -11.73
N ALA A 263 9.10 5.55 -10.59
CA ALA A 263 9.97 4.98 -9.57
C ALA A 263 10.16 3.47 -9.76
N THR A 264 11.27 2.96 -9.25
CA THR A 264 11.58 1.52 -9.23
C THR A 264 11.76 1.04 -7.79
N ALA A 265 11.08 -0.05 -7.44
CA ALA A 265 11.26 -0.68 -6.13
C ALA A 265 12.62 -1.37 -6.02
N LEU A 266 13.27 -1.21 -4.88
CA LEU A 266 14.46 -1.95 -4.51
C LEU A 266 14.23 -2.62 -3.16
N THR A 267 13.97 -3.93 -3.18
CA THR A 267 13.75 -4.68 -1.93
C THR A 267 15.06 -4.93 -1.20
N CYS A 268 15.04 -4.83 0.13
CA CYS A 268 16.18 -5.19 0.96
C CYS A 268 16.40 -6.70 0.90
N ARG A 269 17.67 -7.14 0.88
CA ARG A 269 18.00 -8.56 1.00
C ARG A 269 17.62 -9.05 2.40
N VAL A 270 17.05 -10.25 2.48
CA VAL A 270 16.86 -10.95 3.75
C VAL A 270 18.24 -11.08 4.43
N ASN A 271 18.37 -10.67 5.68
CA ASN A 271 19.59 -10.66 6.49
C ASN A 271 20.69 -9.60 6.15
N HIS A 272 20.41 -8.58 5.30
CA HIS A 272 21.31 -7.44 5.12
C HIS A 272 20.57 -6.11 5.30
N PRO A 273 20.29 -5.71 6.54
CA PRO A 273 19.55 -4.48 6.86
C PRO A 273 20.37 -3.19 6.60
N ASP A 274 21.66 -3.29 6.28
CA ASP A 274 22.60 -2.16 6.18
C ASP A 274 22.14 -1.00 5.29
N ARG A 275 21.25 -1.26 4.33
CA ARG A 275 20.67 -0.23 3.46
C ARG A 275 19.52 0.56 4.06
N LYS A 276 18.88 0.05 5.13
CA LYS A 276 17.64 0.60 5.68
C LYS A 276 17.85 1.54 6.87
N GLY A 277 19.07 1.70 7.33
CA GLY A 277 19.42 2.49 8.54
C GLY A 277 18.90 3.93 8.54
N LYS A 278 18.64 4.52 7.36
CA LYS A 278 18.13 5.90 7.24
C LYS A 278 16.66 6.01 7.69
N VAL A 279 15.79 5.11 7.21
CA VAL A 279 14.36 5.12 7.56
C VAL A 279 14.13 4.57 8.97
N GLU A 280 14.89 3.57 9.41
CA GLU A 280 14.82 3.04 10.79
C GLU A 280 15.13 4.13 11.81
N SER A 281 16.19 4.93 11.56
CA SER A 281 16.48 6.12 12.34
C SER A 281 15.32 7.13 12.31
N GLY A 282 14.69 7.35 11.14
CA GLY A 282 13.54 8.23 10.98
C GLY A 282 12.30 7.76 11.74
N VAL A 283 11.98 6.47 11.65
CA VAL A 283 10.88 5.83 12.41
C VAL A 283 11.15 5.92 13.91
N GLY A 284 12.37 5.55 14.33
CA GLY A 284 12.77 5.63 15.75
C GLY A 284 12.69 7.05 16.30
N HIS A 285 13.09 8.05 15.52
CA HIS A 285 13.02 9.45 15.90
C HIS A 285 11.55 9.92 16.04
N ALA A 286 10.68 9.59 15.09
CA ALA A 286 9.26 9.94 15.15
C ALA A 286 8.55 9.29 16.34
N LYS A 287 8.82 8.00 16.59
CA LYS A 287 8.24 7.29 17.74
C LYS A 287 8.67 7.89 19.07
N LYS A 288 9.96 8.13 19.26
CA LYS A 288 10.53 8.52 20.56
C LYS A 288 10.42 10.01 20.86
N THR A 289 10.24 10.86 19.84
CA THR A 289 10.25 12.31 20.03
C THR A 289 8.83 12.89 20.02
N PRO A 290 8.06 12.93 18.89
CA PRO A 290 6.73 13.53 18.94
C PRO A 290 5.63 12.61 19.49
N LEU A 291 5.68 11.30 19.18
CA LEU A 291 4.51 10.42 19.35
C LEU A 291 4.50 9.59 20.62
N GLN A 292 5.64 9.45 21.31
CA GLN A 292 5.73 8.62 22.51
C GLN A 292 4.85 9.14 23.63
N GLY A 293 3.96 8.28 24.14
CA GLY A 293 3.05 8.61 25.23
C GLY A 293 1.88 9.53 24.88
N LYS A 294 1.76 9.97 23.63
CA LYS A 294 0.62 10.80 23.16
C LYS A 294 -0.60 9.93 22.82
N ARG A 295 -1.78 10.53 23.04
CA ARG A 295 -3.08 10.01 22.63
C ARG A 295 -3.85 11.14 21.94
N PHE A 296 -4.67 10.79 20.96
CA PHE A 296 -5.43 11.74 20.15
C PHE A 296 -6.87 11.27 20.02
N GLU A 297 -7.81 12.22 19.90
CA GLU A 297 -9.24 11.94 19.79
C GLU A 297 -9.66 11.53 18.38
N ASN A 298 -8.92 11.91 17.37
CA ASN A 298 -9.14 11.50 15.97
C ASN A 298 -7.82 11.44 15.18
N LEU A 299 -7.90 10.85 13.98
CA LEU A 299 -6.72 10.64 13.13
C LEU A 299 -6.22 11.93 12.52
N GLU A 300 -7.14 12.85 12.22
CA GLU A 300 -6.86 14.17 11.64
C GLU A 300 -6.05 15.02 12.62
N GLU A 301 -6.45 15.05 13.88
CA GLU A 301 -5.71 15.73 14.96
C GLU A 301 -4.30 15.16 15.11
N ALA A 302 -4.19 13.82 15.13
CA ALA A 302 -2.90 13.16 15.25
C ALA A 302 -1.98 13.48 14.06
N GLN A 303 -2.53 13.53 12.85
CA GLN A 303 -1.78 13.87 11.64
C GLN A 303 -1.39 15.36 11.64
N ALA A 304 -2.30 16.27 11.98
CA ALA A 304 -2.02 17.70 12.05
C ALA A 304 -0.91 18.01 13.07
N TYR A 305 -0.95 17.35 14.25
CA TYR A 305 0.12 17.44 15.23
C TYR A 305 1.48 17.00 14.66
N LEU A 306 1.48 15.88 13.92
CA LEU A 306 2.69 15.32 13.33
C LEU A 306 3.23 16.21 12.20
N ASP A 307 2.35 16.77 11.38
CA ASP A 307 2.70 17.70 10.29
C ASP A 307 3.31 19.00 10.87
N HIS A 308 2.69 19.58 11.89
CA HIS A 308 3.24 20.74 12.61
C HIS A 308 4.62 20.45 13.20
N TRP A 309 4.79 19.26 13.81
CA TRP A 309 6.08 18.86 14.34
C TRP A 309 7.13 18.66 13.24
N GLU A 310 6.75 18.15 12.06
CA GLU A 310 7.66 18.02 10.91
C GLU A 310 8.21 19.38 10.49
N GLU A 311 7.33 20.37 10.30
CA GLU A 311 7.70 21.72 9.86
C GLU A 311 8.56 22.43 10.89
N ARG A 312 8.12 22.43 12.15
CA ARG A 312 8.77 23.19 13.22
C ARG A 312 10.09 22.58 13.68
N TRP A 313 10.18 21.26 13.75
CA TRP A 313 11.30 20.59 14.43
C TRP A 313 12.09 19.64 13.55
N ALA A 314 11.45 18.85 12.69
CA ALA A 314 12.17 17.85 11.92
C ALA A 314 12.93 18.48 10.74
N ASP A 315 12.32 19.43 10.06
CA ASP A 315 12.89 20.08 8.87
C ASP A 315 13.94 21.14 9.24
N THR A 316 13.74 21.84 10.35
CA THR A 316 14.65 22.90 10.80
C THR A 316 15.90 22.36 11.50
N ARG A 317 15.89 21.11 11.93
CA ARG A 317 17.01 20.52 12.66
C ARG A 317 18.27 20.37 11.78
N ILE A 318 19.43 20.49 12.42
CA ILE A 318 20.70 20.03 11.85
C ILE A 318 20.77 18.51 12.02
N HIS A 319 20.90 17.77 10.93
CA HIS A 319 20.97 16.32 10.96
C HIS A 319 22.32 15.85 11.52
N GLY A 320 22.29 14.88 12.43
CA GLY A 320 23.49 14.44 13.18
C GLY A 320 24.61 13.90 12.30
N THR A 321 24.29 13.17 11.24
CA THR A 321 25.25 12.57 10.31
C THR A 321 25.74 13.57 9.24
N THR A 322 24.82 14.28 8.59
CA THR A 322 25.15 15.21 7.49
C THR A 322 25.68 16.56 7.96
N LYS A 323 25.47 16.88 9.24
CA LYS A 323 25.82 18.18 9.86
C LYS A 323 25.20 19.40 9.15
N ARG A 324 24.18 19.19 8.35
CA ARG A 324 23.45 20.21 7.59
C ARG A 324 21.97 20.23 7.98
N GLN A 325 21.30 21.34 7.73
CA GLN A 325 19.87 21.49 7.98
C GLN A 325 19.08 20.69 6.95
N VAL A 326 18.05 19.94 7.42
CA VAL A 326 17.23 19.07 6.56
C VAL A 326 16.51 19.88 5.47
N ALA A 327 15.88 21.01 5.83
CA ALA A 327 15.17 21.86 4.88
C ALA A 327 16.10 22.44 3.79
N ALA A 328 17.30 22.89 4.16
CA ALA A 328 18.27 23.40 3.20
C ALA A 328 18.73 22.31 2.22
N MET A 329 19.02 21.11 2.71
CA MET A 329 19.37 19.97 1.85
C MET A 329 18.21 19.54 0.96
N PHE A 330 16.96 19.62 1.47
CA PHE A 330 15.79 19.32 0.66
C PHE A 330 15.57 20.33 -0.48
N ALA A 331 15.83 21.60 -0.24
CA ALA A 331 15.78 22.62 -1.30
C ALA A 331 16.76 22.31 -2.45
N GLU A 332 17.93 21.75 -2.14
CA GLU A 332 18.91 21.28 -3.15
C GLU A 332 18.46 19.98 -3.85
N GLU A 333 17.76 19.08 -3.12
CA GLU A 333 17.31 17.80 -3.66
C GLU A 333 16.05 17.91 -4.51
N LYS A 334 15.15 18.83 -4.17
CA LYS A 334 13.82 18.97 -4.79
C LYS A 334 13.87 19.09 -6.32
N PRO A 335 14.77 19.86 -6.95
CA PRO A 335 14.89 19.93 -8.41
C PRO A 335 15.34 18.63 -9.08
N ALA A 336 15.99 17.72 -8.34
CA ALA A 336 16.46 16.43 -8.83
C ALA A 336 15.41 15.30 -8.75
N LEU A 337 14.28 15.56 -8.10
CA LEU A 337 13.15 14.64 -8.06
C LEU A 337 12.48 14.55 -9.43
N LEU A 338 11.94 13.37 -9.76
CA LEU A 338 11.10 13.20 -10.94
C LEU A 338 9.80 13.99 -10.78
N PRO A 339 9.29 14.61 -11.85
CA PRO A 339 8.04 15.34 -11.82
C PRO A 339 6.86 14.40 -11.53
N LEU A 340 5.84 14.92 -10.85
CA LEU A 340 4.61 14.19 -10.64
C LEU A 340 3.79 14.13 -11.93
N PRO A 341 3.17 12.97 -12.25
CA PRO A 341 2.18 12.90 -13.32
C PRO A 341 1.01 13.84 -13.06
N ILE A 342 0.42 14.37 -14.13
CA ILE A 342 -0.75 15.26 -14.05
C ILE A 342 -1.95 14.49 -13.48
N GLU A 343 -2.17 13.27 -13.99
CA GLU A 343 -3.25 12.42 -13.52
C GLU A 343 -2.82 11.59 -12.31
N PRO A 344 -3.69 11.46 -11.28
CA PRO A 344 -3.46 10.55 -10.17
C PRO A 344 -3.54 9.09 -10.66
N PHE A 345 -2.94 8.18 -9.90
CA PHE A 345 -3.03 6.76 -10.21
C PHE A 345 -4.47 6.24 -9.98
N HIS A 346 -5.00 5.50 -10.95
CA HIS A 346 -6.30 4.84 -10.81
C HIS A 346 -6.14 3.50 -10.09
N TYR A 347 -6.60 3.46 -8.85
CA TYR A 347 -6.50 2.27 -7.99
C TYR A 347 -7.50 1.20 -8.42
N TYR A 348 -7.00 -0.01 -8.58
CA TYR A 348 -7.78 -1.18 -8.90
C TYR A 348 -7.62 -2.28 -7.83
N GLN A 349 -8.56 -3.20 -7.79
CA GLN A 349 -8.44 -4.48 -7.10
C GLN A 349 -7.90 -5.52 -8.07
N HIS A 350 -7.23 -6.54 -7.55
CA HIS A 350 -6.73 -7.62 -8.38
C HIS A 350 -6.89 -8.97 -7.68
N GLY A 351 -6.98 -10.02 -8.46
CA GLY A 351 -7.06 -11.39 -7.95
C GLY A 351 -7.04 -12.39 -9.09
N LYS A 352 -6.88 -13.67 -8.75
CA LYS A 352 -7.03 -14.75 -9.72
C LYS A 352 -8.49 -15.19 -9.75
N ARG A 353 -9.02 -15.45 -10.94
CA ARG A 353 -10.37 -15.95 -11.16
C ARG A 353 -10.34 -17.12 -12.13
N LYS A 354 -11.11 -18.14 -11.82
CA LYS A 354 -11.27 -19.28 -12.71
C LYS A 354 -12.30 -18.95 -13.80
N VAL A 355 -11.96 -19.22 -15.05
CA VAL A 355 -12.92 -19.17 -16.15
C VAL A 355 -13.82 -20.39 -16.06
N ASN A 356 -15.12 -20.19 -15.86
CA ASN A 356 -16.10 -21.25 -15.72
C ASN A 356 -16.55 -21.82 -17.09
N LEU A 357 -17.42 -22.85 -17.06
CA LEU A 357 -17.94 -23.50 -18.29
C LEU A 357 -18.74 -22.56 -19.18
N ASP A 358 -19.28 -21.47 -18.65
CA ASP A 358 -19.93 -20.40 -19.40
C ASP A 358 -18.94 -19.49 -20.16
N GLY A 359 -17.63 -19.77 -20.08
CA GLY A 359 -16.61 -18.91 -20.66
C GLY A 359 -16.37 -17.60 -19.91
N CYS A 360 -16.95 -17.43 -18.72
CA CYS A 360 -16.88 -16.19 -17.97
C CYS A 360 -16.10 -16.33 -16.65
N VAL A 361 -15.47 -15.24 -16.24
CA VAL A 361 -15.00 -15.03 -14.88
C VAL A 361 -16.03 -14.29 -14.05
N GLU A 362 -16.00 -14.49 -12.73
CA GLU A 362 -16.88 -13.79 -11.79
C GLU A 362 -16.09 -12.71 -11.05
N VAL A 363 -16.60 -11.47 -11.10
CA VAL A 363 -16.10 -10.32 -10.35
C VAL A 363 -17.29 -9.59 -9.75
N ASP A 364 -17.29 -9.38 -8.43
CA ASP A 364 -18.35 -8.70 -7.68
C ASP A 364 -19.78 -9.21 -7.99
N ALA A 365 -19.89 -10.54 -8.17
CA ALA A 365 -21.12 -11.25 -8.53
C ALA A 365 -21.71 -10.87 -9.90
N ALA A 366 -20.92 -10.31 -10.82
CA ALA A 366 -21.21 -10.17 -12.24
C ALA A 366 -20.25 -11.04 -13.07
N TYR A 367 -20.59 -11.32 -14.33
CA TYR A 367 -19.92 -12.32 -15.13
C TYR A 367 -19.39 -11.71 -16.44
N TYR A 368 -18.10 -11.91 -16.72
CA TYR A 368 -17.38 -11.27 -17.84
C TYR A 368 -16.70 -12.31 -18.71
N SER A 369 -16.95 -12.25 -20.02
CA SER A 369 -16.41 -13.24 -20.96
C SER A 369 -14.89 -13.20 -21.05
N ALA A 370 -14.28 -14.38 -21.13
CA ALA A 370 -12.87 -14.56 -21.48
C ALA A 370 -12.77 -15.05 -22.94
N PRO A 371 -11.64 -14.82 -23.62
CA PRO A 371 -11.43 -15.37 -24.95
C PRO A 371 -11.60 -16.89 -24.99
N PRO A 372 -11.92 -17.49 -26.14
CA PRO A 372 -11.94 -18.94 -26.30
C PRO A 372 -10.61 -19.60 -25.91
N GLY A 373 -10.69 -20.80 -25.33
CA GLY A 373 -9.51 -21.57 -24.92
C GLY A 373 -9.11 -21.42 -23.46
N TRP A 374 -9.73 -20.51 -22.68
CA TRP A 374 -9.41 -20.30 -21.26
C TRP A 374 -10.33 -21.03 -20.27
N ILE A 375 -11.37 -21.72 -20.75
CA ILE A 375 -12.30 -22.45 -19.85
C ILE A 375 -11.54 -23.42 -18.95
N GLY A 376 -11.81 -23.34 -17.65
CA GLY A 376 -11.18 -24.19 -16.63
C GLY A 376 -9.86 -23.65 -16.08
N GLN A 377 -9.24 -22.67 -16.70
CA GLN A 377 -7.98 -22.07 -16.28
C GLN A 377 -8.20 -20.90 -15.30
N GLU A 378 -7.21 -20.64 -14.47
CA GLU A 378 -7.16 -19.44 -13.62
C GLU A 378 -6.41 -18.33 -14.33
N ILE A 379 -7.02 -17.16 -14.43
CA ILE A 379 -6.43 -15.96 -15.01
C ILE A 379 -6.39 -14.81 -13.99
N PRO A 380 -5.37 -13.95 -14.01
CA PRO A 380 -5.34 -12.73 -13.24
C PRO A 380 -6.39 -11.76 -13.77
N VAL A 381 -7.11 -11.12 -12.86
CA VAL A 381 -8.12 -10.11 -13.18
C VAL A 381 -7.83 -8.87 -12.36
N GLN A 382 -7.88 -7.71 -13.00
CA GLN A 382 -7.84 -6.39 -12.39
C GLN A 382 -9.21 -5.74 -12.58
N TRP A 383 -9.73 -5.08 -11.53
CA TRP A 383 -11.02 -4.39 -11.65
C TRP A 383 -11.06 -3.15 -10.77
N ASP A 384 -11.73 -2.15 -11.27
CA ASP A 384 -12.07 -0.92 -10.60
C ASP A 384 -13.53 -0.53 -10.92
N ASP A 385 -13.93 0.69 -10.61
CA ASP A 385 -15.26 1.24 -10.90
C ASP A 385 -15.49 1.51 -12.40
N ARG A 386 -14.45 1.49 -13.23
CA ARG A 386 -14.49 1.79 -14.66
C ARG A 386 -14.33 0.58 -15.54
N TYR A 387 -13.41 -0.32 -15.19
CA TYR A 387 -12.99 -1.43 -16.05
C TYR A 387 -12.75 -2.72 -15.29
N ILE A 388 -13.07 -3.83 -15.95
CA ILE A 388 -12.65 -5.18 -15.57
C ILE A 388 -11.71 -5.69 -16.65
N ARG A 389 -10.45 -5.96 -16.30
CA ARG A 389 -9.38 -6.39 -17.21
C ARG A 389 -8.95 -7.80 -16.90
N LEU A 390 -9.06 -8.67 -17.88
CA LEU A 390 -8.59 -10.05 -17.84
C LEU A 390 -7.19 -10.09 -18.43
N LEU A 391 -6.24 -10.66 -17.71
CA LEU A 391 -4.83 -10.63 -18.10
C LEU A 391 -4.30 -12.05 -18.36
N HIS A 392 -3.33 -12.15 -19.25
CA HIS A 392 -2.62 -13.39 -19.50
C HIS A 392 -1.75 -13.77 -18.28
N PRO A 393 -1.85 -15.01 -17.74
CA PRO A 393 -1.22 -15.37 -16.47
C PRO A 393 0.31 -15.33 -16.47
N GLN A 394 0.96 -15.49 -17.62
CA GLN A 394 2.42 -15.52 -17.73
C GLN A 394 3.00 -14.19 -18.20
N THR A 395 2.36 -13.53 -19.18
CA THR A 395 2.87 -12.30 -19.80
C THR A 395 2.31 -11.02 -19.20
N GLY A 396 1.16 -11.10 -18.48
CA GLY A 396 0.44 -9.93 -17.99
C GLY A 396 -0.26 -9.10 -19.09
N GLN A 397 -0.22 -9.56 -20.35
CA GLN A 397 -0.88 -8.87 -21.45
C GLN A 397 -2.40 -8.88 -21.29
N LEU A 398 -3.06 -7.81 -21.75
CA LEU A 398 -4.51 -7.68 -21.75
C LEU A 398 -5.14 -8.72 -22.69
N LEU A 399 -5.97 -9.60 -22.14
CA LEU A 399 -6.79 -10.55 -22.89
C LEU A 399 -8.13 -9.95 -23.28
N ARG A 400 -8.84 -9.35 -22.29
CA ARG A 400 -10.13 -8.69 -22.48
C ARG A 400 -10.29 -7.54 -21.49
N GLU A 401 -11.00 -6.52 -21.93
CA GLU A 401 -11.46 -5.42 -21.09
C GLU A 401 -12.99 -5.29 -21.21
N HIS A 402 -13.65 -5.12 -20.07
CA HIS A 402 -15.09 -4.95 -19.98
C HIS A 402 -15.42 -3.73 -19.11
N LEU A 403 -16.55 -3.10 -19.39
CA LEU A 403 -17.16 -2.15 -18.47
C LEU A 403 -17.88 -2.92 -17.34
N PRO A 404 -17.97 -2.37 -16.12
CA PRO A 404 -18.70 -2.98 -15.03
C PRO A 404 -20.17 -3.32 -15.39
N GLN A 405 -20.69 -4.38 -14.80
CA GLN A 405 -22.04 -4.85 -15.01
C GLN A 405 -22.76 -5.04 -13.66
N VAL A 406 -24.09 -4.95 -13.69
CA VAL A 406 -24.95 -5.18 -12.54
C VAL A 406 -24.82 -6.63 -12.05
N ARG A 407 -24.88 -6.83 -10.74
CA ARG A 407 -24.80 -8.15 -10.09
C ARG A 407 -25.78 -9.14 -10.70
N GLY A 408 -25.31 -10.35 -10.95
CA GLY A 408 -26.07 -11.45 -11.55
C GLY A 408 -26.27 -11.35 -13.07
N LYS A 409 -25.72 -10.33 -13.71
CA LYS A 409 -25.77 -10.18 -15.16
C LYS A 409 -24.45 -10.59 -15.82
N HIS A 410 -24.53 -11.00 -17.06
CA HIS A 410 -23.39 -11.35 -17.91
C HIS A 410 -23.07 -10.18 -18.82
N ARG A 411 -21.77 -9.98 -19.07
CA ARG A 411 -21.25 -9.13 -20.14
C ARG A 411 -20.36 -9.99 -21.04
N ILE A 412 -20.96 -10.48 -22.10
CA ILE A 412 -20.31 -11.37 -23.07
C ILE A 412 -20.04 -10.58 -24.33
N LYS A 413 -18.79 -10.55 -24.79
CA LYS A 413 -18.44 -10.03 -26.12
C LYS A 413 -18.82 -11.04 -27.19
N ASP A 414 -19.31 -10.58 -28.34
CA ASP A 414 -19.73 -11.47 -29.41
C ASP A 414 -18.60 -12.33 -29.97
N GLU A 415 -17.38 -11.82 -29.94
CA GLU A 415 -16.14 -12.53 -30.31
C GLU A 415 -15.87 -13.76 -29.43
N ASP A 416 -16.33 -13.73 -28.17
CA ASP A 416 -16.10 -14.77 -27.16
C ASP A 416 -17.24 -15.80 -27.14
N ARG A 417 -18.32 -15.58 -27.90
CA ARG A 417 -19.45 -16.51 -28.03
C ARG A 417 -19.00 -17.76 -28.81
N PRO A 418 -19.17 -18.95 -28.26
CA PRO A 418 -18.84 -20.17 -28.99
C PRO A 418 -19.77 -20.35 -30.17
N LYS A 419 -19.20 -20.67 -31.34
CA LYS A 419 -20.00 -20.96 -32.57
C LYS A 419 -20.80 -22.28 -32.46
N GLN A 420 -20.36 -23.19 -31.60
CA GLN A 420 -20.99 -24.48 -31.31
C GLN A 420 -21.06 -24.71 -29.84
N THR A 421 -22.02 -25.52 -29.37
CA THR A 421 -22.13 -25.86 -27.93
C THR A 421 -20.85 -26.53 -27.46
N PRO A 422 -20.15 -25.96 -26.47
CA PRO A 422 -18.91 -26.54 -25.96
C PRO A 422 -19.12 -27.96 -25.40
N PRO A 423 -18.16 -28.88 -25.55
CA PRO A 423 -18.27 -30.26 -25.05
C PRO A 423 -18.62 -30.35 -23.56
N GLY A 424 -18.05 -29.44 -22.74
CA GLY A 424 -18.37 -29.35 -21.31
C GLY A 424 -19.83 -28.99 -21.03
N THR A 425 -20.42 -28.12 -21.84
CA THR A 425 -21.84 -27.76 -21.74
C THR A 425 -22.73 -28.89 -22.23
N GLN A 426 -22.37 -29.57 -23.32
CA GLN A 426 -23.08 -30.79 -23.78
C GLN A 426 -23.12 -31.86 -22.69
N TYR A 427 -21.97 -32.15 -22.07
CA TYR A 427 -21.89 -33.10 -20.95
C TYR A 427 -22.78 -32.67 -19.79
N LEU A 428 -22.84 -31.37 -19.48
CA LEU A 428 -23.69 -30.83 -18.41
C LEU A 428 -25.18 -31.07 -18.72
N LEU A 429 -25.63 -30.83 -19.96
CA LEU A 429 -27.00 -31.10 -20.40
C LEU A 429 -27.37 -32.60 -20.38
N ILE A 430 -26.44 -33.46 -20.82
CA ILE A 430 -26.62 -34.93 -20.73
C ILE A 430 -26.76 -35.36 -19.26
N ARG A 431 -25.94 -34.81 -18.38
CA ARG A 431 -26.00 -35.10 -16.95
C ARG A 431 -27.31 -34.60 -16.32
N ALA A 432 -27.85 -33.46 -16.78
CA ALA A 432 -29.14 -32.96 -16.34
C ALA A 432 -30.29 -33.93 -16.74
N GLY A 433 -30.28 -34.43 -17.97
CA GLY A 433 -31.26 -35.44 -18.42
C GLY A 433 -31.16 -36.78 -17.66
N ARG A 434 -29.97 -37.17 -17.21
CA ARG A 434 -29.79 -38.37 -16.37
C ARG A 434 -30.23 -38.15 -14.91
N ALA A 435 -30.20 -36.93 -14.41
CA ALA A 435 -30.64 -36.61 -13.06
C ALA A 435 -32.18 -36.62 -12.92
N GLY A 436 -32.90 -36.22 -13.97
CA GLY A 436 -34.35 -36.25 -14.08
C GLY A 436 -34.82 -35.82 -15.44
N GLN A 437 -35.96 -36.35 -15.91
CA GLN A 437 -36.49 -36.03 -17.23
C GLN A 437 -36.87 -34.55 -17.35
N GLN A 438 -37.54 -34.03 -16.35
CA GLN A 438 -37.99 -32.64 -16.33
C GLN A 438 -36.83 -31.68 -15.99
N ILE A 439 -35.88 -32.10 -15.12
CA ILE A 439 -34.63 -31.37 -14.94
C ILE A 439 -33.91 -31.17 -16.26
N GLY A 440 -33.81 -32.25 -17.08
CA GLY A 440 -33.23 -32.18 -18.42
C GLY A 440 -33.98 -31.27 -19.38
N ALA A 441 -35.31 -31.28 -19.35
CA ALA A 441 -36.17 -30.41 -20.18
C ALA A 441 -35.97 -28.93 -19.81
N VAL A 442 -36.02 -28.58 -18.53
CA VAL A 442 -35.78 -27.23 -18.02
C VAL A 442 -34.38 -26.73 -18.38
N CYS A 443 -33.37 -27.58 -18.24
CA CYS A 443 -31.99 -27.21 -18.58
C CYS A 443 -31.81 -26.96 -20.07
N ARG A 444 -32.40 -27.77 -20.95
CA ARG A 444 -32.38 -27.54 -22.40
C ARG A 444 -33.08 -26.24 -22.77
N ARG A 445 -34.31 -26.01 -22.27
CA ARG A 445 -35.06 -24.76 -22.48
C ARG A 445 -34.21 -23.53 -22.06
N MET A 446 -33.65 -23.54 -20.86
CA MET A 446 -32.79 -22.44 -20.41
C MET A 446 -31.62 -22.21 -21.34
N TYR A 447 -30.99 -23.28 -21.85
CA TYR A 447 -29.82 -23.15 -22.71
C TYR A 447 -30.23 -22.68 -24.15
N GLU A 448 -31.33 -23.13 -24.67
CA GLU A 448 -31.86 -22.69 -25.95
C GLU A 448 -32.24 -21.21 -25.96
N GLU A 449 -32.83 -20.73 -24.86
CA GLU A 449 -33.24 -19.32 -24.72
C GLU A 449 -32.09 -18.38 -24.41
N GLN A 450 -31.12 -18.80 -23.61
CA GLN A 450 -30.12 -17.90 -23.00
C GLN A 450 -28.66 -18.28 -23.34
N GLY A 451 -28.44 -19.41 -24.01
CA GLY A 451 -27.12 -19.85 -24.43
C GLY A 451 -26.16 -20.01 -23.23
N GLN A 452 -24.98 -19.44 -23.33
CA GLN A 452 -23.93 -19.56 -22.29
C GLN A 452 -24.34 -18.95 -20.95
N GLU A 453 -25.22 -17.96 -20.93
CA GLU A 453 -25.71 -17.34 -19.70
C GLU A 453 -26.49 -18.31 -18.80
N ALA A 454 -27.11 -19.33 -19.40
CA ALA A 454 -27.83 -20.37 -18.66
C ALA A 454 -26.91 -21.35 -17.91
N VAL A 455 -25.66 -21.53 -18.34
CA VAL A 455 -24.77 -22.61 -17.87
C VAL A 455 -24.60 -22.59 -16.34
N ARG A 456 -24.45 -21.44 -15.72
CA ARG A 456 -24.36 -21.33 -14.25
C ARG A 456 -25.66 -21.71 -13.55
N ARG A 457 -26.81 -21.39 -14.12
CA ARG A 457 -28.12 -21.76 -13.57
C ARG A 457 -28.35 -23.26 -13.70
N ILE A 458 -27.92 -23.87 -14.81
CA ILE A 458 -27.95 -25.32 -15.01
C ILE A 458 -27.04 -26.03 -13.99
N GLN A 459 -25.85 -25.52 -13.74
CA GLN A 459 -24.99 -26.03 -12.66
C GLN A 459 -25.65 -25.89 -11.28
N GLY A 460 -26.29 -24.75 -11.03
CA GLY A 460 -27.05 -24.52 -9.80
C GLY A 460 -28.21 -25.52 -9.63
N LEU A 461 -28.97 -25.78 -10.69
CA LEU A 461 -30.07 -26.74 -10.68
C LEU A 461 -29.59 -28.16 -10.39
N LEU A 462 -28.46 -28.56 -10.98
CA LEU A 462 -27.82 -29.86 -10.67
C LEU A 462 -27.28 -29.93 -9.23
N ALA A 463 -26.81 -28.81 -8.68
CA ALA A 463 -26.40 -28.74 -7.29
C ALA A 463 -27.61 -28.88 -6.34
N LEU A 464 -28.77 -28.29 -6.68
CA LEU A 464 -30.03 -28.49 -5.95
C LEU A 464 -30.48 -29.97 -6.01
N ALA A 465 -30.40 -30.62 -7.17
CA ALA A 465 -30.73 -32.03 -7.33
C ALA A 465 -29.83 -32.92 -6.44
N LYS A 466 -28.56 -32.55 -6.29
CA LYS A 466 -27.65 -33.24 -5.36
C LYS A 466 -28.00 -32.98 -3.89
N LYS A 467 -28.48 -31.77 -3.55
CA LYS A 467 -28.77 -31.35 -2.15
C LYS A 467 -30.13 -31.86 -1.66
N HIS A 468 -31.17 -31.73 -2.48
CA HIS A 468 -32.57 -32.01 -2.10
C HIS A 468 -33.08 -33.35 -2.63
N GLY A 469 -32.27 -34.06 -3.46
CA GLY A 469 -32.68 -35.28 -4.15
C GLY A 469 -33.22 -35.00 -5.55
N PRO A 470 -32.96 -35.87 -6.54
CA PRO A 470 -33.39 -35.67 -7.93
C PRO A 470 -34.91 -35.62 -8.09
N ALA A 471 -35.66 -36.47 -7.34
CA ALA A 471 -37.10 -36.55 -7.46
C ALA A 471 -37.84 -35.25 -7.05
N ALA A 472 -37.42 -34.65 -5.92
CA ALA A 472 -38.03 -33.40 -5.44
C ALA A 472 -37.74 -32.23 -6.41
N VAL A 473 -36.53 -32.18 -7.01
CA VAL A 473 -36.16 -31.14 -7.98
C VAL A 473 -36.87 -31.39 -9.31
N ASP A 474 -37.03 -32.64 -9.73
CA ASP A 474 -37.76 -32.99 -10.96
C ASP A 474 -39.23 -32.59 -10.88
N GLU A 475 -39.89 -32.85 -9.72
CA GLU A 475 -41.25 -32.36 -9.44
C GLU A 475 -41.34 -30.83 -9.49
N ALA A 476 -40.44 -30.13 -8.84
CA ALA A 476 -40.38 -28.66 -8.91
C ALA A 476 -40.15 -28.14 -10.34
N CYS A 477 -39.44 -28.88 -11.17
CA CYS A 477 -39.26 -28.58 -12.59
C CYS A 477 -40.53 -28.79 -13.43
N VAL A 478 -41.37 -29.80 -13.11
CA VAL A 478 -42.71 -29.97 -13.74
C VAL A 478 -43.51 -28.70 -13.54
N ILE A 479 -43.65 -28.26 -12.33
CA ILE A 479 -44.45 -27.08 -11.97
C ILE A 479 -43.87 -25.81 -12.63
N ALA A 480 -42.54 -25.68 -12.67
CA ALA A 480 -41.88 -24.54 -13.34
C ALA A 480 -42.17 -24.50 -14.83
N LEU A 481 -42.28 -25.68 -15.50
CA LEU A 481 -42.64 -25.79 -16.90
C LEU A 481 -44.12 -25.48 -17.17
N GLU A 482 -45.01 -25.97 -16.28
CA GLU A 482 -46.47 -25.75 -16.36
C GLU A 482 -46.83 -24.26 -16.17
N VAL A 483 -46.20 -23.61 -15.19
CA VAL A 483 -46.45 -22.20 -14.85
C VAL A 483 -45.78 -21.26 -15.88
N GLY A 484 -44.86 -21.78 -16.69
CA GLY A 484 -44.10 -20.93 -17.63
C GLY A 484 -43.26 -19.88 -16.92
N ALA A 485 -42.55 -20.28 -15.86
CA ALA A 485 -41.81 -19.35 -15.01
C ALA A 485 -40.76 -18.56 -15.83
N ALA A 486 -40.74 -17.23 -15.67
CA ALA A 486 -39.77 -16.36 -16.34
C ALA A 486 -38.32 -16.61 -15.90
N ASN A 487 -38.11 -17.28 -14.78
CA ASN A 487 -36.79 -17.70 -14.27
C ASN A 487 -36.92 -19.04 -13.53
N ASP A 488 -36.78 -20.12 -14.28
CA ASP A 488 -36.94 -21.50 -13.81
C ASP A 488 -36.07 -21.81 -12.57
N TYR A 489 -34.81 -21.41 -12.58
CA TYR A 489 -33.88 -21.68 -11.46
C TYR A 489 -34.35 -21.01 -10.17
N ARG A 490 -34.73 -19.72 -10.22
CA ARG A 490 -35.25 -19.03 -9.03
C ARG A 490 -36.58 -19.59 -8.56
N PHE A 491 -37.42 -20.02 -9.48
CA PHE A 491 -38.70 -20.66 -9.16
C PHE A 491 -38.45 -21.96 -8.41
N VAL A 492 -37.61 -22.84 -8.93
CA VAL A 492 -37.27 -24.12 -8.29
C VAL A 492 -36.63 -23.90 -6.92
N CYS A 493 -35.69 -22.94 -6.76
CA CYS A 493 -35.14 -22.60 -5.45
C CYS A 493 -36.23 -22.25 -4.43
N ARG A 494 -37.17 -21.35 -4.81
CA ARG A 494 -38.25 -20.91 -3.92
C ARG A 494 -39.22 -22.04 -3.58
N TYR A 495 -39.54 -22.90 -4.56
CA TYR A 495 -40.41 -24.03 -4.37
C TYR A 495 -39.82 -25.04 -3.35
N LEU A 496 -38.53 -25.35 -3.48
CA LEU A 496 -37.83 -26.24 -2.58
C LEU A 496 -37.65 -25.66 -1.17
N GLU A 497 -37.50 -24.35 -1.03
CA GLU A 497 -37.38 -23.67 0.28
C GLU A 497 -38.71 -23.60 1.04
N ARG A 498 -39.83 -23.41 0.33
CA ARG A 498 -41.16 -23.24 0.94
C ARG A 498 -41.90 -24.54 1.12
N GLY A 499 -41.46 -25.64 0.51
CA GLY A 499 -42.20 -26.85 0.37
C GLY A 499 -43.41 -26.68 -0.57
N PRO A 500 -44.10 -27.78 -0.94
CA PRO A 500 -45.33 -27.69 -1.70
C PRO A 500 -46.35 -26.87 -0.89
N GLN A 501 -46.60 -25.65 -1.34
CA GLN A 501 -47.76 -24.93 -0.82
C GLN A 501 -48.96 -25.70 -1.31
N LEU A 502 -49.52 -26.54 -0.44
CA LEU A 502 -50.88 -27.02 -0.64
C LEU A 502 -51.73 -25.79 -0.93
N PRO A 503 -52.54 -25.80 -2.00
CA PRO A 503 -53.45 -24.70 -2.25
C PRO A 503 -54.18 -24.48 -0.94
N LEU A 504 -54.08 -23.27 -0.39
CA LEU A 504 -54.88 -22.89 0.78
C LEU A 504 -56.33 -23.05 0.27
N SER A 505 -56.94 -24.19 0.61
CA SER A 505 -58.39 -24.26 0.55
C SER A 505 -58.83 -23.22 1.55
N LEU A 506 -59.27 -22.06 1.04
CA LEU A 506 -60.02 -21.10 1.85
C LEU A 506 -61.28 -21.81 2.35
N ARG A 507 -61.12 -22.58 3.43
CA ARG A 507 -62.29 -23.01 4.20
C ARG A 507 -62.81 -21.76 4.89
N GLN A 508 -63.91 -21.27 4.40
CA GLN A 508 -64.70 -20.28 5.07
C GLN A 508 -65.04 -20.82 6.46
N VAL A 509 -64.46 -20.19 7.49
CA VAL A 509 -64.59 -20.64 8.87
C VAL A 509 -65.79 -19.96 9.53
N ASP A 510 -66.27 -18.86 8.98
CA ASP A 510 -67.40 -18.10 9.50
C ASP A 510 -68.68 -18.45 8.76
N PRO A 511 -69.69 -19.08 9.40
CA PRO A 511 -70.96 -19.44 8.76
C PRO A 511 -71.80 -18.23 8.35
N LEU A 512 -71.45 -17.01 8.76
CA LEU A 512 -72.15 -15.78 8.38
C LEU A 512 -71.66 -15.17 7.06
N ILE A 513 -70.51 -15.60 6.56
CA ILE A 513 -69.97 -15.15 5.29
C ILE A 513 -70.38 -16.12 4.22
N ARG A 514 -71.17 -15.67 3.23
CA ARG A 514 -71.59 -16.46 2.07
C ARG A 514 -70.41 -16.93 1.25
N GLU A 515 -70.53 -18.09 0.60
CA GLU A 515 -69.46 -18.58 -0.29
C GLU A 515 -69.17 -17.59 -1.42
N LEU A 516 -67.87 -17.43 -1.80
CA LEU A 516 -67.47 -16.52 -2.86
C LEU A 516 -68.18 -16.77 -4.21
N THR A 517 -68.65 -18.01 -4.45
CA THR A 517 -69.49 -18.39 -5.57
C THR A 517 -70.87 -17.72 -5.51
N GLU A 518 -71.51 -17.61 -4.32
CA GLU A 518 -72.78 -16.90 -4.17
C GLU A 518 -72.67 -15.40 -4.41
N TYR A 519 -71.52 -14.79 -4.00
CA TYR A 519 -71.27 -13.39 -4.32
C TYR A 519 -71.06 -13.16 -5.83
N ARG A 520 -70.33 -14.06 -6.50
CA ARG A 520 -70.14 -14.00 -7.94
C ARG A 520 -71.50 -14.11 -8.65
N ASP A 521 -72.32 -15.08 -8.30
CA ASP A 521 -73.62 -15.36 -8.92
C ASP A 521 -74.60 -14.21 -8.62
N PHE A 522 -74.56 -13.62 -7.43
CA PHE A 522 -75.31 -12.42 -7.11
C PHE A 522 -74.86 -11.20 -7.95
N ILE A 523 -73.57 -10.97 -8.12
CA ILE A 523 -73.06 -9.89 -8.95
C ILE A 523 -73.46 -10.12 -10.43
N GLN A 524 -73.35 -11.34 -10.94
CA GLN A 524 -73.75 -11.67 -12.29
C GLN A 524 -75.28 -11.48 -12.52
N SER A 525 -76.13 -11.85 -11.56
CA SER A 525 -77.56 -11.61 -11.65
C SER A 525 -77.91 -10.11 -11.69
N LYS A 526 -77.18 -9.30 -10.86
CA LYS A 526 -77.40 -7.85 -10.83
C LYS A 526 -76.92 -7.14 -12.11
N ILE A 527 -75.85 -7.64 -12.75
CA ILE A 527 -75.38 -7.11 -14.05
C ILE A 527 -76.38 -7.47 -15.16
N GLN A 528 -77.06 -8.63 -15.08
CA GLN A 528 -78.08 -9.01 -16.03
C GLN A 528 -79.40 -8.27 -15.84
N GLU A 529 -79.75 -7.87 -14.61
CA GLU A 529 -80.96 -7.08 -14.31
C GLU A 529 -80.84 -5.60 -14.68
N ASN A 530 -79.62 -5.06 -14.76
CA ASN A 530 -79.37 -3.69 -15.20
C ASN A 530 -78.24 -3.67 -16.25
N PRO A 531 -78.54 -3.94 -17.53
CA PRO A 531 -77.57 -3.68 -18.60
C PRO A 531 -77.46 -2.18 -18.80
N LEU A 532 -76.24 -1.64 -18.66
CA LEU A 532 -75.88 -0.26 -18.98
C LEU A 532 -76.05 0.04 -20.47
#